data_89e74da9be4759a223b4586cd6361a42
#
_entry.id   89e74da9be4759a223b4586cd6361a42
#
_cell.length_a   1.000
_cell.length_b   1.000
_cell.length_c   1.000
_cell.angle_alpha   90.00
_cell.angle_beta   90.00
_cell.angle_gamma   90.00
#
_symmetry.space_group_name_H-M   'P 1'
#
loop_
_entity.id
_entity.type
_entity.pdbx_description
1 polymer ?
#
loop_
_entity_poly.entity_id
_entity_poly.type
_entity_poly.pdbx_seq_one_letter_code
_entity_poly.pdbx_strand_id
1 'polypeptide(L)'
;HDEDKDDHEGHDDHEGHDDHEGHEGHEGHDHGIYDPHFWFDPIRVSMAVEVIKDELIKNDSANESSYASAAESFVSELEALDQNVVAMFETIPVENRKIITTHEALGYLEAKYEIEVLTTIIPSLNSEDGITPKSLRNAIEVIEKNKIEVMFLEAESSSQYSEVIEQETGIAL
;
A
#
# COMPACT_ATOMS: atom_id res chain seq x y z
N HIS A 1 32.33 13.50 63.56
CA HIS A 1 33.65 13.08 63.06
C HIS A 1 33.54 12.91 61.59
N ASP A 2 34.02 13.90 60.97
CA ASP A 2 35.22 14.08 60.15
C ASP A 2 34.91 13.56 58.73
N GLU A 3 34.72 14.46 57.80
CA GLU A 3 35.73 15.09 56.93
C GLU A 3 36.32 14.04 55.98
N ASP A 4 36.08 14.16 54.67
CA ASP A 4 36.97 14.86 53.78
C ASP A 4 36.39 14.97 52.38
N LYS A 5 36.66 16.13 51.82
CA LYS A 5 36.54 16.56 50.46
C LYS A 5 37.37 15.68 49.51
N ASP A 6 36.96 15.56 48.29
CA ASP A 6 37.86 15.84 47.17
C ASP A 6 37.08 16.14 45.88
N ASP A 7 37.39 17.31 45.36
CA ASP A 7 37.04 17.86 44.07
C ASP A 7 37.74 17.05 42.95
N HIS A 8 37.02 16.73 41.90
CA HIS A 8 37.65 16.63 40.59
C HIS A 8 36.75 17.25 39.53
N GLU A 9 37.13 18.45 39.11
CA GLU A 9 36.83 19.07 37.85
C GLU A 9 37.43 18.23 36.72
N GLY A 10 36.65 17.98 35.69
CA GLY A 10 37.10 17.35 34.46
C GLY A 10 36.18 17.77 33.35
N HIS A 11 36.54 18.86 32.71
CA HIS A 11 36.02 19.28 31.40
C HIS A 11 36.30 18.18 30.39
N ASP A 12 35.31 17.89 29.52
CA ASP A 12 35.61 17.67 28.12
C ASP A 12 34.34 17.95 27.29
N ASP A 13 34.45 19.04 26.55
CA ASP A 13 33.55 19.47 25.48
C ASP A 13 33.63 18.46 24.35
N HIS A 14 32.50 17.85 24.01
CA HIS A 14 32.31 17.29 22.68
C HIS A 14 31.02 17.84 22.08
N GLU A 15 31.19 18.95 21.37
CA GLU A 15 30.27 19.37 20.33
C GLU A 15 30.36 18.32 19.20
N GLY A 16 29.34 17.52 19.07
CA GLY A 16 29.09 16.62 17.95
C GLY A 16 27.73 16.95 17.36
N HIS A 17 27.70 17.92 16.48
CA HIS A 17 26.56 18.11 15.58
C HIS A 17 26.60 16.99 14.54
N ASP A 18 25.69 16.05 14.65
CA ASP A 18 25.25 15.23 13.54
C ASP A 18 23.77 15.48 13.35
N ASP A 19 23.47 16.46 12.50
CA ASP A 19 22.16 16.66 11.91
C ASP A 19 21.85 15.48 10.96
N HIS A 20 21.44 14.37 11.53
CA HIS A 20 20.69 13.38 10.77
C HIS A 20 19.22 13.81 10.77
N GLU A 21 18.85 14.55 9.73
CA GLU A 21 17.46 14.59 9.30
C GLU A 21 17.02 13.15 9.06
N GLY A 22 16.48 12.55 10.13
CA GLY A 22 15.85 11.25 10.05
C GLY A 22 14.68 11.37 9.07
N HIS A 23 14.76 10.63 7.99
CA HIS A 23 13.59 10.31 7.19
C HIS A 23 12.53 9.80 8.16
N GLU A 24 11.45 10.58 8.31
CA GLU A 24 10.26 10.11 8.98
C GLU A 24 9.80 8.89 8.18
N GLY A 25 10.16 7.71 8.69
CA GLY A 25 9.72 6.46 8.14
C GLY A 25 8.20 6.47 8.14
N HIS A 26 7.62 6.14 7.01
CA HIS A 26 6.23 5.80 6.92
C HIS A 26 5.96 4.77 8.02
N GLU A 27 5.15 5.15 9.01
CA GLU A 27 4.64 4.20 10.01
C GLU A 27 3.79 3.21 9.22
N GLY A 28 4.44 2.13 8.78
CA GLY A 28 3.80 1.03 8.08
C GLY A 28 2.72 0.45 8.98
N HIS A 29 1.51 0.46 8.48
CA HIS A 29 0.38 -0.12 9.20
C HIS A 29 0.64 -1.62 9.36
N ASP A 30 0.48 -2.11 10.59
CA ASP A 30 0.70 -3.51 10.96
C ASP A 30 -0.43 -4.39 10.41
N HIS A 31 -0.33 -4.74 9.13
CA HIS A 31 -1.16 -5.80 8.53
C HIS A 31 -0.66 -7.20 8.92
N GLY A 32 0.18 -7.32 9.96
CA GLY A 32 0.89 -8.53 10.31
C GLY A 32 2.09 -8.76 9.39
N ILE A 33 2.65 -9.98 9.42
CA ILE A 33 3.85 -10.33 8.65
C ILE A 33 3.57 -10.41 7.14
N TYR A 34 2.31 -10.52 6.73
CA TYR A 34 1.90 -10.73 5.34
C TYR A 34 0.77 -9.77 4.95
N ASP A 35 0.95 -9.07 3.82
CA ASP A 35 -0.10 -8.31 3.16
C ASP A 35 -1.17 -9.30 2.61
N PRO A 36 -2.44 -9.20 3.02
CA PRO A 36 -3.49 -10.08 2.55
C PRO A 36 -3.98 -9.77 1.13
N HIS A 37 -3.65 -8.61 0.55
CA HIS A 37 -4.25 -8.08 -0.67
C HIS A 37 -3.64 -8.65 -1.96
N PHE A 38 -3.27 -9.95 -1.96
CA PHE A 38 -2.61 -10.63 -3.08
C PHE A 38 -3.41 -10.64 -4.39
N TRP A 39 -4.73 -10.42 -4.32
CA TRP A 39 -5.61 -10.41 -5.50
C TRP A 39 -5.38 -9.24 -6.44
N PHE A 40 -4.64 -8.23 -6.03
CA PHE A 40 -4.19 -7.16 -6.92
C PHE A 40 -2.98 -7.55 -7.80
N ASP A 41 -2.52 -8.79 -7.73
CA ASP A 41 -1.55 -9.39 -8.65
C ASP A 41 -2.14 -10.64 -9.30
N PRO A 42 -2.51 -10.60 -10.61
CA PRO A 42 -3.12 -11.74 -11.30
C PRO A 42 -2.30 -13.03 -11.22
N ILE A 43 -0.97 -12.94 -11.20
CA ILE A 43 -0.11 -14.13 -11.10
C ILE A 43 -0.17 -14.76 -9.70
N ARG A 44 -0.33 -13.96 -8.64
CA ARG A 44 -0.56 -14.47 -7.29
C ARG A 44 -1.93 -15.12 -7.16
N VAL A 45 -2.94 -14.58 -7.85
CA VAL A 45 -4.26 -15.22 -7.95
C VAL A 45 -4.15 -16.57 -8.65
N SER A 46 -3.35 -16.69 -9.73
CA SER A 46 -3.10 -17.97 -10.41
C SER A 46 -2.51 -19.02 -9.46
N MET A 47 -1.55 -18.62 -8.61
CA MET A 47 -1.01 -19.52 -7.58
C MET A 47 -2.08 -19.99 -6.58
N ALA A 48 -2.98 -19.09 -6.17
CA ALA A 48 -4.09 -19.46 -5.29
C ALA A 48 -5.08 -20.40 -5.97
N VAL A 49 -5.36 -20.21 -7.26
CA VAL A 49 -6.21 -21.10 -8.07
C VAL A 49 -5.63 -22.52 -8.10
N GLU A 50 -4.32 -22.68 -8.27
CA GLU A 50 -3.66 -23.98 -8.25
C GLU A 50 -3.83 -24.69 -6.90
N VAL A 51 -3.64 -23.96 -5.80
CA VAL A 51 -3.83 -24.52 -4.44
C VAL A 51 -5.29 -24.96 -4.22
N ILE A 52 -6.26 -24.15 -4.65
CA ILE A 52 -7.69 -24.45 -4.55
C ILE A 52 -8.02 -25.69 -5.40
N LYS A 53 -7.55 -25.76 -6.64
CA LYS A 53 -7.73 -26.90 -7.54
C LYS A 53 -7.21 -28.20 -6.89
N ASP A 54 -5.99 -28.18 -6.36
CA ASP A 54 -5.38 -29.37 -5.76
C ASP A 54 -6.18 -29.85 -4.54
N GLU A 55 -6.67 -28.96 -3.71
CA GLU A 55 -7.49 -29.32 -2.56
C GLU A 55 -8.89 -29.82 -2.97
N LEU A 56 -9.49 -29.27 -4.02
CA LEU A 56 -10.74 -29.78 -4.61
C LEU A 56 -10.56 -31.21 -5.14
N ILE A 57 -9.52 -31.47 -5.92
CA ILE A 57 -9.21 -32.80 -6.47
C ILE A 57 -9.00 -33.81 -5.34
N LYS A 58 -8.29 -33.44 -4.30
CA LYS A 58 -8.04 -34.29 -3.15
C LYS A 58 -9.33 -34.70 -2.43
N ASN A 59 -10.32 -33.81 -2.34
CA ASN A 59 -11.58 -34.05 -1.66
C ASN A 59 -12.66 -34.65 -2.57
N ASP A 60 -12.55 -34.45 -3.90
CA ASP A 60 -13.49 -34.94 -4.92
C ASP A 60 -12.77 -35.35 -6.19
N SER A 61 -12.04 -36.47 -6.12
CA SER A 61 -11.26 -36.98 -7.25
C SER A 61 -12.11 -37.44 -8.44
N ALA A 62 -13.38 -37.68 -8.25
CA ALA A 62 -14.29 -38.06 -9.34
C ALA A 62 -14.46 -36.94 -10.36
N ASN A 63 -14.27 -35.70 -9.97
CA ASN A 63 -14.37 -34.50 -10.80
C ASN A 63 -13.03 -33.85 -11.15
N GLU A 64 -11.89 -34.56 -10.96
CA GLU A 64 -10.54 -34.07 -11.22
C GLU A 64 -10.39 -33.35 -12.56
N SER A 65 -10.83 -33.97 -13.66
CA SER A 65 -10.70 -33.39 -14.99
C SER A 65 -11.46 -32.08 -15.16
N SER A 66 -12.59 -31.94 -14.47
CA SER A 66 -13.39 -30.70 -14.48
C SER A 66 -12.68 -29.58 -13.74
N TYR A 67 -12.14 -29.89 -12.57
CA TYR A 67 -11.39 -28.91 -11.77
C TYR A 67 -10.10 -28.48 -12.48
N ALA A 68 -9.36 -29.42 -13.07
CA ALA A 68 -8.15 -29.12 -13.81
C ALA A 68 -8.44 -28.21 -15.02
N SER A 69 -9.47 -28.54 -15.82
CA SER A 69 -9.82 -27.74 -16.99
C SER A 69 -10.32 -26.33 -16.62
N ALA A 70 -11.11 -26.21 -15.54
CA ALA A 70 -11.57 -24.91 -15.08
C ALA A 70 -10.42 -24.04 -14.58
N ALA A 71 -9.49 -24.61 -13.81
CA ALA A 71 -8.31 -23.92 -13.33
C ALA A 71 -7.40 -23.47 -14.47
N GLU A 72 -7.13 -24.34 -15.45
CA GLU A 72 -6.30 -24.00 -16.62
C GLU A 72 -6.91 -22.82 -17.42
N SER A 73 -8.23 -22.86 -17.65
CA SER A 73 -8.92 -21.76 -18.33
C SER A 73 -8.79 -20.45 -17.56
N PHE A 74 -9.02 -20.46 -16.25
CA PHE A 74 -8.98 -19.26 -15.44
C PHE A 74 -7.54 -18.72 -15.29
N VAL A 75 -6.54 -19.58 -15.14
CA VAL A 75 -5.13 -19.17 -15.14
C VAL A 75 -4.75 -18.48 -16.44
N SER A 76 -5.18 -19.02 -17.59
CA SER A 76 -4.93 -18.38 -18.88
C SER A 76 -5.59 -16.98 -19.00
N GLU A 77 -6.77 -16.80 -18.41
CA GLU A 77 -7.44 -15.49 -18.38
C GLU A 77 -6.67 -14.49 -17.47
N LEU A 78 -6.15 -14.98 -16.33
CA LEU A 78 -5.33 -14.16 -15.42
C LEU A 78 -3.99 -13.74 -16.05
N GLU A 79 -3.34 -14.65 -16.78
CA GLU A 79 -2.12 -14.34 -17.53
C GLU A 79 -2.37 -13.30 -18.63
N ALA A 80 -3.48 -13.43 -19.35
CA ALA A 80 -3.87 -12.44 -20.34
C ALA A 80 -4.21 -11.07 -19.69
N LEU A 81 -4.85 -11.07 -18.53
CA LEU A 81 -5.12 -9.87 -17.76
C LEU A 81 -3.81 -9.19 -17.35
N ASP A 82 -2.85 -9.96 -16.82
CA ASP A 82 -1.55 -9.45 -16.41
C ASP A 82 -0.82 -8.75 -17.57
N GLN A 83 -0.76 -9.40 -18.74
CA GLN A 83 -0.16 -8.82 -19.94
C GLN A 83 -0.85 -7.52 -20.36
N ASN A 84 -2.18 -7.47 -20.30
CA ASN A 84 -2.93 -6.27 -20.62
C ASN A 84 -2.63 -5.12 -19.63
N VAL A 85 -2.57 -5.43 -18.34
CA VAL A 85 -2.25 -4.43 -17.30
C VAL A 85 -0.83 -3.89 -17.50
N VAL A 86 0.15 -4.75 -17.75
CA VAL A 86 1.53 -4.34 -18.09
C VAL A 86 1.52 -3.38 -19.28
N ALA A 87 0.86 -3.77 -20.38
CA ALA A 87 0.79 -2.94 -21.58
C ALA A 87 0.10 -1.59 -21.35
N MET A 88 -0.91 -1.53 -20.47
CA MET A 88 -1.55 -0.28 -20.09
C MET A 88 -0.59 0.63 -19.29
N PHE A 89 0.12 0.09 -18.30
CA PHE A 89 1.08 0.87 -17.51
C PHE A 89 2.30 1.31 -18.33
N GLU A 90 2.75 0.55 -19.32
CA GLU A 90 3.82 0.96 -20.24
C GLU A 90 3.49 2.23 -21.02
N THR A 91 2.21 2.59 -21.18
CA THR A 91 1.80 3.84 -21.81
C THR A 91 1.96 5.07 -20.89
N ILE A 92 2.16 4.85 -19.58
CA ILE A 92 2.29 5.90 -18.57
C ILE A 92 3.76 6.01 -18.17
N PRO A 93 4.42 7.18 -18.30
CA PRO A 93 5.77 7.38 -17.77
C PRO A 93 5.84 7.03 -16.27
N VAL A 94 6.93 6.38 -15.83
CA VAL A 94 7.07 5.88 -14.44
C VAL A 94 6.90 7.02 -13.42
N GLU A 95 7.43 8.19 -13.72
CA GLU A 95 7.30 9.39 -12.89
C GLU A 95 5.86 9.87 -12.68
N ASN A 96 4.94 9.43 -13.55
CA ASN A 96 3.51 9.77 -13.48
C ASN A 96 2.65 8.63 -12.91
N ARG A 97 3.26 7.47 -12.57
CA ARG A 97 2.54 6.34 -11.95
C ARG A 97 2.38 6.55 -10.44
N LYS A 98 1.83 7.70 -10.07
CA LYS A 98 1.62 8.12 -8.69
C LYS A 98 0.14 8.26 -8.40
N ILE A 99 -0.30 7.62 -7.33
CA ILE A 99 -1.71 7.58 -6.96
C ILE A 99 -1.90 7.82 -5.45
N ILE A 100 -3.15 8.12 -5.10
CA ILE A 100 -3.64 8.12 -3.73
C ILE A 100 -4.81 7.15 -3.66
N THR A 101 -4.91 6.42 -2.55
CA THR A 101 -5.95 5.43 -2.32
C THR A 101 -6.65 5.68 -0.99
N THR A 102 -7.78 5.02 -0.77
CA THR A 102 -8.50 5.12 0.50
C THR A 102 -7.69 4.51 1.63
N HIS A 103 -7.22 3.26 1.48
CA HIS A 103 -6.38 2.58 2.47
C HIS A 103 -5.23 1.83 1.78
N GLU A 104 -4.29 1.33 2.59
CA GLU A 104 -3.13 0.60 2.11
C GLU A 104 -3.52 -0.84 1.71
N ALA A 105 -3.73 -1.07 0.42
CA ALA A 105 -4.12 -2.36 -0.13
C ALA A 105 -3.37 -2.75 -1.41
N LEU A 106 -2.59 -1.85 -1.98
CA LEU A 106 -2.04 -2.00 -3.32
C LEU A 106 -0.56 -2.41 -3.35
N GLY A 107 0.02 -2.88 -2.23
CA GLY A 107 1.44 -3.21 -2.14
C GLY A 107 1.94 -4.18 -3.21
N TYR A 108 1.14 -5.21 -3.56
CA TYR A 108 1.50 -6.13 -4.66
C TYR A 108 1.40 -5.48 -6.04
N LEU A 109 0.43 -4.59 -6.23
CA LEU A 109 0.27 -3.84 -7.47
C LEU A 109 1.43 -2.85 -7.68
N GLU A 110 1.82 -2.13 -6.62
CA GLU A 110 2.97 -1.23 -6.61
C GLU A 110 4.25 -1.95 -7.01
N ALA A 111 4.54 -3.07 -6.31
CA ALA A 111 5.75 -3.85 -6.54
C ALA A 111 5.83 -4.43 -7.96
N LYS A 112 4.69 -4.74 -8.57
CA LYS A 112 4.64 -5.41 -9.87
C LYS A 112 4.65 -4.45 -11.05
N TYR A 113 3.92 -3.35 -10.96
CA TYR A 113 3.71 -2.44 -12.10
C TYR A 113 4.40 -1.09 -11.93
N GLU A 114 5.29 -0.97 -10.96
CA GLU A 114 6.05 0.25 -10.68
C GLU A 114 5.14 1.47 -10.46
N ILE A 115 4.08 1.27 -9.66
CA ILE A 115 3.18 2.31 -9.20
C ILE A 115 3.67 2.79 -7.84
N GLU A 116 3.50 4.05 -7.52
CA GLU A 116 3.82 4.63 -6.22
C GLU A 116 2.53 5.12 -5.55
N VAL A 117 2.12 4.49 -4.45
CA VAL A 117 1.05 4.99 -3.58
C VAL A 117 1.66 6.00 -2.61
N LEU A 118 1.45 7.28 -2.87
CA LEU A 118 2.10 8.36 -2.12
C LEU A 118 1.56 8.53 -0.71
N THR A 119 0.27 8.27 -0.52
CA THR A 119 -0.41 8.30 0.78
C THR A 119 -1.77 7.63 0.69
N THR A 120 -2.31 7.31 1.85
CA THR A 120 -3.69 6.82 2.01
C THR A 120 -4.49 7.79 2.86
N ILE A 121 -5.82 7.83 2.66
CA ILE A 121 -6.70 8.71 3.42
C ILE A 121 -6.92 8.16 4.83
N ILE A 122 -7.06 6.83 4.94
CA ILE A 122 -7.18 6.13 6.20
C ILE A 122 -6.06 5.10 6.34
N PRO A 123 -5.52 4.93 7.54
CA PRO A 123 -4.44 4.00 7.78
C PRO A 123 -4.83 2.54 7.51
N SER A 124 -6.03 2.16 7.93
CA SER A 124 -6.56 0.80 7.78
C SER A 124 -8.08 0.83 7.87
N LEU A 125 -8.78 -0.05 7.15
CA LEU A 125 -10.24 -0.21 7.26
C LEU A 125 -10.69 -0.64 8.66
N ASN A 126 -9.79 -1.24 9.43
CA ASN A 126 -10.05 -1.66 10.81
C ASN A 126 -9.70 -0.56 11.85
N SER A 127 -9.21 0.60 11.43
CA SER A 127 -8.92 1.67 12.36
C SER A 127 -10.23 2.28 12.87
N GLU A 128 -10.43 2.25 14.20
CA GLU A 128 -11.59 2.91 14.85
C GLU A 128 -11.55 4.44 14.62
N ASP A 129 -10.39 4.98 14.29
CA ASP A 129 -10.18 6.42 14.12
C ASP A 129 -10.71 6.98 12.79
N GLY A 130 -10.97 6.12 11.80
CA GLY A 130 -11.50 6.55 10.50
C GLY A 130 -10.65 7.64 9.84
N ILE A 131 -11.31 8.52 9.08
CA ILE A 131 -10.66 9.68 8.45
C ILE A 131 -10.57 10.83 9.46
N THR A 132 -9.35 11.30 9.69
CA THR A 132 -9.08 12.41 10.60
C THR A 132 -8.85 13.72 9.83
N PRO A 133 -9.05 14.90 10.45
CA PRO A 133 -8.69 16.16 9.82
C PRO A 133 -7.18 16.28 9.49
N LYS A 134 -6.33 15.51 10.18
CA LYS A 134 -4.90 15.45 9.90
C LYS A 134 -4.63 14.64 8.64
N SER A 135 -5.21 13.43 8.52
CA SER A 135 -5.03 12.60 7.32
C SER A 135 -5.58 13.26 6.06
N LEU A 136 -6.72 13.96 6.18
CA LEU A 136 -7.29 14.72 5.07
C LEU A 136 -6.37 15.86 4.61
N ARG A 137 -5.83 16.66 5.53
CA ARG A 137 -4.86 17.73 5.18
C ARG A 137 -3.60 17.14 4.55
N ASN A 138 -3.08 16.04 5.09
CA ASN A 138 -1.92 15.37 4.52
C ASN A 138 -2.18 14.92 3.08
N ALA A 139 -3.34 14.31 2.79
CA ALA A 139 -3.72 13.92 1.45
C ALA A 139 -3.76 15.12 0.49
N ILE A 140 -4.38 16.23 0.91
CA ILE A 140 -4.44 17.47 0.13
C ILE A 140 -3.03 18.00 -0.17
N GLU A 141 -2.16 18.09 0.82
CA GLU A 141 -0.77 18.56 0.65
C GLU A 141 0.02 17.64 -0.32
N VAL A 142 -0.17 16.33 -0.22
CA VAL A 142 0.49 15.36 -1.13
C VAL A 142 -0.02 15.52 -2.56
N ILE A 143 -1.33 15.69 -2.76
CA ILE A 143 -1.95 15.94 -4.06
C ILE A 143 -1.34 17.18 -4.72
N GLU A 144 -1.36 18.31 -4.00
CA GLU A 144 -0.86 19.58 -4.53
C GLU A 144 0.64 19.54 -4.84
N LYS A 145 1.44 19.00 -3.91
CA LYS A 145 2.90 18.91 -4.03
C LYS A 145 3.32 18.04 -5.22
N ASN A 146 2.65 16.92 -5.44
CA ASN A 146 3.01 15.95 -6.48
C ASN A 146 2.19 16.11 -7.75
N LYS A 147 1.22 17.04 -7.79
CA LYS A 147 0.32 17.29 -8.92
C LYS A 147 -0.43 16.02 -9.35
N ILE A 148 -0.98 15.33 -8.36
CA ILE A 148 -1.76 14.11 -8.60
C ILE A 148 -3.08 14.51 -9.26
N GLU A 149 -3.41 13.83 -10.35
CA GLU A 149 -4.60 14.13 -11.16
C GLU A 149 -5.78 13.20 -10.83
N VAL A 150 -5.49 12.02 -10.24
CA VAL A 150 -6.50 10.98 -9.98
C VAL A 150 -6.30 10.38 -8.59
N MET A 151 -7.41 10.19 -7.88
CA MET A 151 -7.48 9.45 -6.63
C MET A 151 -8.40 8.24 -6.82
N PHE A 152 -7.99 7.08 -6.30
CA PHE A 152 -8.80 5.88 -6.32
C PHE A 152 -9.54 5.70 -4.99
N LEU A 153 -10.85 5.53 -5.09
CA LEU A 153 -11.73 5.30 -3.97
C LEU A 153 -12.28 3.89 -3.99
N GLU A 154 -12.49 3.35 -2.83
CA GLU A 154 -13.27 2.13 -2.69
C GLU A 154 -14.76 2.48 -2.78
N ALA A 155 -15.53 1.61 -3.44
CA ALA A 155 -16.95 1.81 -3.66
C ALA A 155 -17.78 1.99 -2.36
N GLU A 156 -17.25 1.44 -1.26
CA GLU A 156 -17.89 1.52 0.06
C GLU A 156 -17.38 2.70 0.90
N SER A 157 -16.40 3.45 0.40
CA SER A 157 -15.86 4.61 1.11
C SER A 157 -16.89 5.75 1.18
N SER A 158 -16.90 6.46 2.30
CA SER A 158 -17.78 7.61 2.47
C SER A 158 -17.45 8.71 1.45
N SER A 159 -18.42 9.08 0.62
CA SER A 159 -18.29 10.15 -0.38
C SER A 159 -17.98 11.52 0.23
N GLN A 160 -18.31 11.73 1.50
CA GLN A 160 -18.19 13.02 2.16
C GLN A 160 -16.74 13.55 2.19
N TYR A 161 -15.75 12.68 2.36
CA TYR A 161 -14.34 13.08 2.43
C TYR A 161 -13.71 13.25 1.05
N SER A 162 -14.11 12.39 0.11
CA SER A 162 -13.68 12.53 -1.28
C SER A 162 -14.18 13.81 -1.91
N GLU A 163 -15.43 14.21 -1.64
CA GLU A 163 -15.98 15.49 -2.07
C GLU A 163 -15.19 16.69 -1.53
N VAL A 164 -14.70 16.63 -0.28
CA VAL A 164 -13.85 17.70 0.27
C VAL A 164 -12.51 17.77 -0.45
N ILE A 165 -11.86 16.61 -0.70
CA ILE A 165 -10.59 16.56 -1.42
C ILE A 165 -10.77 17.11 -2.85
N GLU A 166 -11.83 16.68 -3.55
CA GLU A 166 -12.14 17.16 -4.89
C GLU A 166 -12.35 18.69 -4.92
N GLN A 167 -13.11 19.23 -3.95
CA GLN A 167 -13.37 20.66 -3.85
C GLN A 167 -12.11 21.49 -3.57
N GLU A 168 -11.21 20.99 -2.71
CA GLU A 168 -10.00 21.72 -2.33
C GLU A 168 -8.88 21.61 -3.37
N THR A 169 -8.78 20.46 -4.08
CA THR A 169 -7.64 20.17 -4.97
C THR A 169 -8.01 20.16 -6.45
N GLY A 170 -9.28 19.97 -6.79
CA GLY A 170 -9.73 19.77 -8.18
C GLY A 170 -9.35 18.42 -8.78
N ILE A 171 -8.93 17.45 -7.96
CA ILE A 171 -8.56 16.11 -8.41
C ILE A 171 -9.80 15.36 -8.93
N ALA A 172 -9.62 14.49 -9.92
CA ALA A 172 -10.65 13.55 -10.36
C ALA A 172 -10.76 12.35 -9.40
N LEU A 173 -12.00 11.91 -9.14
CA LEU A 173 -12.33 10.77 -8.29
C LEU A 173 -12.79 9.58 -9.14
#